data_4ee5ff64af491fd810941f586356a308
#
_entry.id   4ee5ff64af491fd810941f586356a308
#
_cell.length_a   1.000
_cell.length_b   1.000
_cell.length_c   1.000
_cell.angle_alpha   90.00
_cell.angle_beta   90.00
_cell.angle_gamma   90.00
#
_symmetry.space_group_name_H-M   'P 1'
#
loop_
_entity.id
_entity.type
_entity.pdbx_description
1 polymer ?
#
loop_
_entity_poly.entity_id
_entity_poly.type
_entity_poly.pdbx_seq_one_letter_code
_entity_poly.pdbx_strand_id
1 'polypeptide(L)'
;MVTGYLARHIRRVFTTLCGSGFRFQQYIPCLDPLEGERGGEDYSLTPTRYREFLKTLFDLWYGELERGQYWSIRYFDNLLRMLAGYPPEQCSMVGCCGPQYLVEADGSVYPCDFYGLDQFRLGNILHDTWAELDKAREELGFIRQSQQVPVECRECQWYSLCRNGCRRERLEGADGLGRNYYCEVYRDFFAYALPRLQRARVLLKI
;
A
#
# COMPACT_ATOMS: atom_id res chain seq x y z
N MET A 1 -8.11 0.36 9.14
CA MET A 1 -6.95 1.26 8.88
C MET A 1 -5.93 1.07 9.99
N VAL A 2 -4.65 1.04 9.68
CA VAL A 2 -3.56 0.82 10.64
C VAL A 2 -2.99 2.16 11.07
N THR A 3 -3.40 2.62 12.25
CA THR A 3 -2.83 3.79 12.93
C THR A 3 -1.66 3.35 13.81
N GLY A 4 -0.89 4.31 14.35
CA GLY A 4 0.14 4.04 15.34
C GLY A 4 -0.40 3.33 16.59
N TYR A 5 -1.66 3.60 16.97
CA TYR A 5 -2.34 2.90 18.06
C TYR A 5 -2.65 1.45 17.70
N LEU A 6 -3.29 1.18 16.55
CA LEU A 6 -3.62 -0.18 16.13
C LEU A 6 -2.37 -1.02 15.96
N ALA A 7 -1.31 -0.45 15.40
CA ALA A 7 -0.04 -1.15 15.18
C ALA A 7 0.54 -1.74 16.48
N ARG A 8 0.41 -1.02 17.61
CA ARG A 8 0.84 -1.53 18.94
C ARG A 8 0.00 -2.70 19.45
N HIS A 9 -1.23 -2.83 18.99
CA HIS A 9 -2.19 -3.83 19.46
C HIS A 9 -2.48 -4.93 18.44
N ILE A 10 -1.63 -5.09 17.42
CA ILE A 10 -1.90 -6.00 16.29
C ILE A 10 -2.14 -7.45 16.75
N ARG A 11 -1.46 -7.94 17.78
CA ARG A 11 -1.70 -9.30 18.30
C ARG A 11 -3.16 -9.48 18.71
N ARG A 12 -3.70 -8.54 19.50
CA ARG A 12 -5.09 -8.57 19.93
C ARG A 12 -6.05 -8.43 18.75
N VAL A 13 -5.77 -7.49 17.84
CA VAL A 13 -6.61 -7.26 16.65
C VAL A 13 -6.67 -8.52 15.79
N PHE A 14 -5.53 -9.12 15.45
CA PHE A 14 -5.47 -10.33 14.65
C PHE A 14 -6.22 -11.49 15.31
N THR A 15 -5.97 -11.75 16.61
CA THR A 15 -6.68 -12.81 17.36
C THR A 15 -8.19 -12.59 17.38
N THR A 16 -8.64 -11.34 17.59
CA THR A 16 -10.08 -11.00 17.58
C THR A 16 -10.69 -11.24 16.20
N LEU A 17 -10.05 -10.77 15.13
CA LEU A 17 -10.59 -10.95 13.77
C LEU A 17 -10.64 -12.44 13.37
N CYS A 18 -9.60 -13.21 13.68
CA CYS A 18 -9.58 -14.64 13.45
C CYS A 18 -10.66 -15.36 14.27
N GLY A 19 -10.78 -15.05 15.57
CA GLY A 19 -11.80 -15.63 16.46
C GLY A 19 -13.23 -15.28 16.04
N SER A 20 -13.42 -14.14 15.37
CA SER A 20 -14.71 -13.71 14.80
C SER A 20 -14.97 -14.29 13.38
N GLY A 21 -14.07 -15.09 12.86
CA GLY A 21 -14.23 -15.76 11.55
C GLY A 21 -13.93 -14.89 10.32
N PHE A 22 -13.31 -13.73 10.47
CA PHE A 22 -12.91 -12.87 9.33
C PHE A 22 -11.72 -13.50 8.59
N ARG A 23 -12.01 -14.31 7.59
CA ARG A 23 -11.02 -15.05 6.79
C ARG A 23 -10.23 -14.18 5.81
N PHE A 24 -10.81 -13.06 5.36
CA PHE A 24 -10.19 -12.12 4.43
C PHE A 24 -9.93 -10.81 5.16
N GLN A 25 -8.65 -10.44 5.25
CA GLN A 25 -8.24 -9.27 6.03
C GLN A 25 -7.36 -8.34 5.19
N GLN A 26 -7.63 -7.04 5.29
CA GLN A 26 -6.81 -6.01 4.68
C GLN A 26 -6.40 -4.99 5.73
N TYR A 27 -5.10 -4.75 5.83
CA TYR A 27 -4.50 -3.80 6.75
C TYR A 27 -3.93 -2.63 5.94
N ILE A 28 -4.64 -1.51 5.92
CA ILE A 28 -4.25 -0.32 5.14
C ILE A 28 -3.54 0.64 6.09
N PRO A 29 -2.27 1.01 5.84
CA PRO A 29 -1.59 2.06 6.60
C PRO A 29 -2.38 3.35 6.57
N CYS A 30 -2.56 4.00 7.72
CA CYS A 30 -3.15 5.33 7.74
C CYS A 30 -2.18 6.33 7.08
N LEU A 31 -2.76 7.33 6.45
CA LEU A 31 -2.02 8.40 5.78
C LEU A 31 -2.04 9.65 6.66
N ASP A 32 -0.91 10.31 6.75
CA ASP A 32 -0.82 11.66 7.29
C ASP A 32 -1.45 12.67 6.30
N PRO A 33 -1.81 13.89 6.72
CA PRO A 33 -2.25 14.94 5.81
C PRO A 33 -1.25 15.12 4.65
N LEU A 34 -1.73 15.52 3.46
CA LEU A 34 -0.86 15.66 2.29
C LEU A 34 0.19 16.77 2.50
N GLU A 35 -0.23 17.87 3.12
CA GLU A 35 0.59 19.05 3.39
C GLU A 35 1.22 19.05 4.79
N GLY A 36 1.00 17.98 5.57
CA GLY A 36 1.51 17.83 6.93
C GLY A 36 2.88 17.17 7.01
N GLU A 37 3.52 17.31 8.16
CA GLU A 37 4.74 16.57 8.46
C GLU A 37 4.42 15.07 8.64
N ARG A 38 5.19 14.22 7.97
CA ARG A 38 5.05 12.76 8.10
C ARG A 38 5.39 12.31 9.52
N GLY A 39 4.46 11.62 10.15
CA GLY A 39 4.60 11.17 11.54
C GLY A 39 4.23 12.22 12.58
N GLY A 40 3.72 13.39 12.18
CA GLY A 40 3.43 14.52 13.08
C GLY A 40 2.13 14.40 13.86
N GLU A 41 1.22 13.52 13.47
CA GLU A 41 -0.07 13.37 14.12
C GLU A 41 -0.06 12.26 15.18
N ASP A 42 -0.91 12.37 16.19
CA ASP A 42 -1.04 11.37 17.27
C ASP A 42 -1.40 9.97 16.75
N TYR A 43 -2.13 9.91 15.63
CA TYR A 43 -2.52 8.65 14.98
C TYR A 43 -1.49 8.16 13.97
N SER A 44 -0.48 8.93 13.62
CA SER A 44 0.50 8.62 12.57
C SER A 44 1.14 7.26 12.75
N LEU A 45 1.30 6.58 11.64
CA LEU A 45 2.01 5.31 11.57
C LEU A 45 3.49 5.58 11.23
N THR A 46 4.32 5.70 12.24
CA THR A 46 5.76 5.94 12.02
C THR A 46 6.46 4.70 11.43
N PRO A 47 7.60 4.86 10.72
CA PRO A 47 8.37 3.73 10.20
C PRO A 47 8.73 2.67 11.26
N THR A 48 9.12 3.09 12.46
CA THR A 48 9.42 2.17 13.56
C THR A 48 8.19 1.32 13.93
N ARG A 49 7.03 1.96 14.08
CA ARG A 49 5.77 1.25 14.41
C ARG A 49 5.31 0.33 13.29
N TYR A 50 5.47 0.76 12.04
CA TYR A 50 5.09 -0.05 10.90
C TYR A 50 5.98 -1.28 10.73
N ARG A 51 7.27 -1.15 11.03
CA ARG A 51 8.22 -2.28 11.05
C ARG A 51 7.80 -3.35 12.06
N GLU A 52 7.54 -2.94 13.31
CA GLU A 52 7.08 -3.83 14.37
C GLU A 52 5.75 -4.50 14.01
N PHE A 53 4.82 -3.72 13.46
CA PHE A 53 3.52 -4.19 13.02
C PHE A 53 3.65 -5.27 11.94
N LEU A 54 4.38 -5.01 10.86
CA LEU A 54 4.51 -5.95 9.74
C LEU A 54 5.15 -7.27 10.18
N LYS A 55 6.23 -7.22 10.96
CA LYS A 55 6.89 -8.43 11.45
C LYS A 55 5.98 -9.21 12.39
N THR A 56 5.33 -8.54 13.33
CA THR A 56 4.42 -9.21 14.27
C THR A 56 3.20 -9.83 13.54
N LEU A 57 2.58 -9.10 12.64
CA LEU A 57 1.45 -9.62 11.85
C LEU A 57 1.88 -10.82 11.01
N PHE A 58 3.06 -10.75 10.40
CA PHE A 58 3.61 -11.84 9.61
C PHE A 58 3.89 -13.09 10.47
N ASP A 59 4.46 -12.92 11.65
CA ASP A 59 4.73 -14.04 12.57
C ASP A 59 3.44 -14.74 13.03
N LEU A 60 2.41 -13.95 13.34
CA LEU A 60 1.09 -14.47 13.72
C LEU A 60 0.46 -15.25 12.56
N TRP A 61 0.44 -14.66 11.39
CA TRP A 61 -0.10 -15.26 10.17
C TRP A 61 0.63 -16.55 9.79
N TYR A 62 1.98 -16.50 9.81
CA TYR A 62 2.80 -17.66 9.48
C TYR A 62 2.64 -18.80 10.48
N GLY A 63 2.55 -18.49 11.77
CA GLY A 63 2.28 -19.48 12.81
C GLY A 63 0.91 -20.16 12.65
N GLU A 64 -0.13 -19.45 12.21
CA GLU A 64 -1.42 -20.06 11.87
C GLU A 64 -1.32 -20.98 10.63
N LEU A 65 -0.58 -20.52 9.62
CA LEU A 65 -0.34 -21.31 8.41
C LEU A 65 0.37 -22.64 8.75
N GLU A 66 1.37 -22.63 9.63
CA GLU A 66 2.06 -23.85 10.07
C GLU A 66 1.15 -24.82 10.85
N ARG A 67 0.06 -24.30 11.45
CA ARG A 67 -1.00 -25.11 12.08
C ARG A 67 -2.06 -25.58 11.11
N GLY A 68 -1.89 -25.33 9.81
CA GLY A 68 -2.85 -25.67 8.78
C GLY A 68 -4.05 -24.72 8.68
N GLN A 69 -3.99 -23.56 9.34
CA GLN A 69 -5.02 -22.54 9.28
C GLN A 69 -4.60 -21.40 8.35
N TYR A 70 -5.26 -21.26 7.22
CA TYR A 70 -4.99 -20.17 6.30
C TYR A 70 -5.94 -18.98 6.52
N TRP A 71 -5.33 -17.81 6.74
CA TRP A 71 -6.01 -16.52 6.79
C TRP A 71 -5.50 -15.68 5.63
N SER A 72 -6.39 -15.24 4.75
CA SER A 72 -6.05 -14.37 3.63
C SER A 72 -5.75 -12.97 4.16
N ILE A 73 -4.48 -12.58 4.13
CA ILE A 73 -4.05 -11.21 4.38
C ILE A 73 -3.59 -10.64 3.04
N ARG A 74 -4.37 -9.71 2.48
CA ARG A 74 -4.20 -9.20 1.11
C ARG A 74 -2.76 -8.83 0.78
N TYR A 75 -2.04 -8.19 1.69
CA TYR A 75 -0.63 -7.83 1.48
C TYR A 75 0.28 -9.06 1.31
N PHE A 76 0.11 -10.09 2.16
CA PHE A 76 0.92 -11.30 2.09
C PHE A 76 0.52 -12.18 0.90
N ASP A 77 -0.75 -12.23 0.55
CA ASP A 77 -1.23 -12.94 -0.63
C ASP A 77 -0.64 -12.35 -1.92
N ASN A 78 -0.57 -11.03 -2.00
CA ASN A 78 0.11 -10.35 -3.11
C ASN A 78 1.62 -10.69 -3.16
N LEU A 79 2.32 -10.68 -2.01
CA LEU A 79 3.74 -11.06 -1.98
C LEU A 79 3.96 -12.51 -2.43
N LEU A 80 3.11 -13.45 -2.00
CA LEU A 80 3.18 -14.85 -2.44
C LEU A 80 2.99 -14.97 -3.95
N ARG A 81 1.99 -14.29 -4.51
CA ARG A 81 1.71 -14.25 -5.95
C ARG A 81 2.86 -13.61 -6.73
N MET A 82 3.40 -12.49 -6.26
CA MET A 82 4.56 -11.83 -6.88
C MET A 82 5.80 -12.74 -6.90
N LEU A 83 6.06 -13.47 -5.82
CA LEU A 83 7.13 -14.47 -5.76
C LEU A 83 6.87 -15.67 -6.70
N ALA A 84 5.63 -15.93 -7.07
CA ALA A 84 5.22 -16.92 -8.08
C ALA A 84 5.27 -16.38 -9.53
N GLY A 85 5.66 -15.11 -9.73
CA GLY A 85 5.73 -14.48 -11.05
C GLY A 85 4.44 -13.80 -11.51
N TYR A 86 3.41 -13.72 -10.68
CA TYR A 86 2.17 -13.01 -11.03
C TYR A 86 2.28 -11.52 -10.68
N PRO A 87 1.61 -10.63 -11.42
CA PRO A 87 1.52 -9.23 -11.05
C PRO A 87 0.72 -9.06 -9.74
N PRO A 88 1.03 -8.03 -8.92
CA PRO A 88 0.20 -7.70 -7.77
C PRO A 88 -1.15 -7.14 -8.22
N GLU A 89 -2.20 -7.46 -7.47
CA GLU A 89 -3.53 -6.87 -7.67
C GLU A 89 -3.80 -5.68 -6.75
N GLN A 90 -3.02 -5.55 -5.68
CA GLN A 90 -3.13 -4.43 -4.76
C GLN A 90 -2.46 -3.18 -5.36
N CYS A 91 -3.23 -2.11 -5.56
CA CYS A 91 -2.77 -0.86 -6.19
C CYS A 91 -1.46 -0.33 -5.58
N SER A 92 -1.34 -0.31 -4.25
CA SER A 92 -0.14 0.15 -3.55
C SER A 92 1.12 -0.69 -3.81
N MET A 93 1.00 -1.87 -4.43
CA MET A 93 2.11 -2.76 -4.76
C MET A 93 2.44 -2.77 -6.25
N VAL A 94 1.63 -2.11 -7.08
CA VAL A 94 1.87 -2.03 -8.54
C VAL A 94 3.07 -1.13 -8.86
N GLY A 95 3.29 -0.09 -8.06
CA GLY A 95 4.39 0.87 -8.24
C GLY A 95 4.06 2.03 -9.18
N CYS A 96 2.86 2.07 -9.72
CA CYS A 96 2.32 3.21 -10.46
C CYS A 96 0.81 3.30 -10.25
N CYS A 97 0.25 4.49 -10.43
CA CYS A 97 -1.19 4.71 -10.40
C CYS A 97 -1.84 4.16 -11.67
N GLY A 98 -3.07 3.62 -11.52
CA GLY A 98 -3.92 3.22 -12.62
C GLY A 98 -5.04 4.23 -12.90
N PRO A 99 -5.81 4.03 -13.97
CA PRO A 99 -7.00 4.81 -14.24
C PRO A 99 -8.11 4.41 -13.26
N GLN A 100 -8.38 5.29 -12.31
CA GLN A 100 -9.48 5.17 -11.35
C GLN A 100 -10.03 6.55 -11.05
N TYR A 101 -11.22 6.63 -10.49
CA TYR A 101 -11.88 7.86 -10.12
C TYR A 101 -12.46 7.76 -8.71
N LEU A 102 -12.31 8.83 -7.95
CA LEU A 102 -13.15 9.13 -6.80
C LEU A 102 -14.23 10.10 -7.27
N VAL A 103 -15.47 9.85 -6.89
CA VAL A 103 -16.59 10.76 -7.12
C VAL A 103 -17.16 11.16 -5.77
N GLU A 104 -17.17 12.45 -5.48
CA GLU A 104 -17.76 13.00 -4.27
C GLU A 104 -19.27 13.24 -4.43
N ALA A 105 -19.95 13.52 -3.31
CA ALA A 105 -21.40 13.65 -3.27
C ALA A 105 -21.95 14.78 -4.14
N ASP A 106 -21.17 15.82 -4.42
CA ASP A 106 -21.49 16.95 -5.28
C ASP A 106 -21.21 16.68 -6.78
N GLY A 107 -20.76 15.45 -7.10
CA GLY A 107 -20.37 15.04 -8.43
C GLY A 107 -18.93 15.40 -8.81
N SER A 108 -18.16 16.02 -7.94
CA SER A 108 -16.73 16.32 -8.18
C SER A 108 -15.93 15.04 -8.35
N VAL A 109 -15.01 15.03 -9.33
CA VAL A 109 -14.24 13.84 -9.71
C VAL A 109 -12.75 14.08 -9.49
N TYR A 110 -12.08 13.07 -8.90
CA TYR A 110 -10.65 13.09 -8.57
C TYR A 110 -9.94 11.83 -9.07
N PRO A 111 -8.62 11.85 -9.27
CA PRO A 111 -7.87 10.72 -9.84
C PRO A 111 -7.66 9.54 -8.89
N CYS A 112 -7.91 9.71 -7.60
CA CYS A 112 -7.72 8.69 -6.57
C CYS A 112 -8.40 9.12 -5.27
N ASP A 113 -8.89 8.16 -4.49
CA ASP A 113 -9.49 8.38 -3.15
C ASP A 113 -8.53 9.03 -2.14
N PHE A 114 -7.21 8.88 -2.32
CA PHE A 114 -6.21 9.57 -1.50
C PHE A 114 -5.86 10.98 -1.98
N TYR A 115 -6.47 11.43 -3.06
CA TYR A 115 -6.25 12.73 -3.69
C TYR A 115 -7.57 13.48 -3.97
N GLY A 116 -8.58 13.29 -3.10
CA GLY A 116 -9.83 14.04 -3.08
C GLY A 116 -9.62 15.45 -2.51
N LEU A 117 -8.78 16.27 -3.16
CA LEU A 117 -8.42 17.64 -2.78
C LEU A 117 -8.60 18.53 -4.00
N ASP A 118 -9.03 19.78 -3.81
CA ASP A 118 -9.38 20.71 -4.88
C ASP A 118 -8.31 20.85 -5.97
N GLN A 119 -7.05 20.85 -5.60
CA GLN A 119 -5.92 20.93 -6.52
C GLN A 119 -5.77 19.70 -7.46
N PHE A 120 -6.43 18.59 -7.16
CA PHE A 120 -6.44 17.38 -7.97
C PHE A 120 -7.80 17.13 -8.64
N ARG A 121 -8.74 18.07 -8.53
CA ARG A 121 -10.05 17.96 -9.14
C ARG A 121 -9.95 17.88 -10.67
N LEU A 122 -10.55 16.84 -11.25
CA LEU A 122 -10.56 16.61 -12.70
C LEU A 122 -11.75 17.28 -13.37
N GLY A 123 -12.87 17.42 -12.66
CA GLY A 123 -14.12 17.97 -13.19
C GLY A 123 -15.31 17.53 -12.32
N ASN A 124 -16.50 17.45 -12.96
CA ASN A 124 -17.72 17.04 -12.28
C ASN A 124 -18.58 16.18 -13.22
N ILE A 125 -18.99 14.98 -12.77
CA ILE A 125 -19.71 14.00 -13.60
C ILE A 125 -21.11 14.50 -14.04
N LEU A 126 -21.64 15.54 -13.40
CA LEU A 126 -22.93 16.13 -13.78
C LEU A 126 -22.83 17.03 -15.00
N HIS A 127 -21.62 17.47 -15.36
CA HIS A 127 -21.37 18.47 -16.40
C HIS A 127 -20.34 18.00 -17.44
N ASP A 128 -19.40 17.15 -17.06
CA ASP A 128 -18.28 16.73 -17.88
C ASP A 128 -18.45 15.28 -18.35
N THR A 129 -18.04 14.99 -19.56
CA THR A 129 -17.99 13.63 -20.10
C THR A 129 -16.77 12.86 -19.56
N TRP A 130 -16.81 11.54 -19.62
CA TRP A 130 -15.66 10.69 -19.24
C TRP A 130 -14.40 11.01 -20.07
N ALA A 131 -14.56 11.37 -21.34
CA ALA A 131 -13.42 11.75 -22.19
C ALA A 131 -12.75 13.05 -21.71
N GLU A 132 -13.54 14.03 -21.24
CA GLU A 132 -13.01 15.27 -20.67
C GLU A 132 -12.32 15.02 -19.32
N LEU A 133 -12.88 14.17 -18.48
CA LEU A 133 -12.27 13.76 -17.20
C LEU A 133 -10.96 12.99 -17.41
N ASP A 134 -10.90 12.08 -18.42
CA ASP A 134 -9.68 11.38 -18.81
C ASP A 134 -8.61 12.36 -19.29
N LYS A 135 -8.99 13.33 -20.13
CA LYS A 135 -8.10 14.38 -20.62
C LYS A 135 -7.55 15.23 -19.47
N ALA A 136 -8.41 15.66 -18.56
CA ALA A 136 -7.98 16.42 -17.37
C ALA A 136 -6.98 15.62 -16.51
N ARG A 137 -7.18 14.30 -16.32
CA ARG A 137 -6.23 13.42 -15.63
C ARG A 137 -4.88 13.32 -16.35
N GLU A 138 -4.89 13.28 -17.70
CA GLU A 138 -3.66 13.26 -18.50
C GLU A 138 -2.92 14.60 -18.41
N GLU A 139 -3.62 15.72 -18.50
CA GLU A 139 -3.07 17.07 -18.36
C GLU A 139 -2.45 17.28 -16.96
N LEU A 140 -3.13 16.82 -15.90
CA LEU A 140 -2.61 16.79 -14.54
C LEU A 140 -1.33 15.95 -14.42
N GLY A 141 -1.11 15.01 -15.34
CA GLY A 141 0.03 14.11 -15.36
C GLY A 141 0.07 13.13 -14.19
N PHE A 142 -1.08 12.86 -13.56
CA PHE A 142 -1.18 12.10 -12.30
C PHE A 142 -0.56 10.70 -12.41
N ILE A 143 -0.90 9.96 -13.46
CA ILE A 143 -0.37 8.61 -13.70
C ILE A 143 1.09 8.69 -14.11
N ARG A 144 1.44 9.57 -15.06
CA ARG A 144 2.81 9.74 -15.58
C ARG A 144 3.82 10.07 -14.47
N GLN A 145 3.46 10.98 -13.58
CA GLN A 145 4.31 11.33 -12.42
C GLN A 145 4.53 10.13 -11.49
N SER A 146 3.50 9.29 -11.30
CA SER A 146 3.60 8.09 -10.46
C SER A 146 4.54 7.02 -11.02
N GLN A 147 4.82 7.04 -12.32
CA GLN A 147 5.74 6.12 -13.00
C GLN A 147 7.21 6.48 -12.80
N GLN A 148 7.50 7.65 -12.23
CA GLN A 148 8.86 8.05 -11.91
C GLN A 148 9.44 7.12 -10.83
N VAL A 149 10.62 6.58 -11.10
CA VAL A 149 11.31 5.66 -10.21
C VAL A 149 12.68 6.24 -9.91
N PRO A 150 12.99 6.55 -8.63
CA PRO A 150 14.32 6.98 -8.22
C PRO A 150 15.40 5.97 -8.60
N VAL A 151 16.61 6.46 -8.90
CA VAL A 151 17.74 5.62 -9.33
C VAL A 151 18.04 4.53 -8.29
N GLU A 152 18.09 4.90 -7.03
CA GLU A 152 18.31 3.99 -5.92
C GLU A 152 17.24 2.90 -5.77
N CYS A 153 16.04 3.13 -6.28
CA CYS A 153 14.99 2.10 -6.33
C CYS A 153 15.21 1.12 -7.48
N ARG A 154 15.69 1.58 -8.63
CA ARG A 154 15.97 0.72 -9.79
C ARG A 154 17.09 -0.29 -9.49
N GLU A 155 18.07 0.10 -8.70
CA GLU A 155 19.20 -0.73 -8.29
C GLU A 155 18.92 -1.57 -7.03
N CYS A 156 17.76 -1.39 -6.41
CA CYS A 156 17.40 -2.06 -5.17
C CYS A 156 17.04 -3.53 -5.42
N GLN A 157 17.69 -4.46 -4.73
CA GLN A 157 17.39 -5.89 -4.78
C GLN A 157 15.93 -6.24 -4.49
N TRP A 158 15.21 -5.39 -3.75
CA TRP A 158 13.82 -5.58 -3.37
C TRP A 158 12.82 -4.91 -4.32
N TYR A 159 13.30 -4.28 -5.40
CA TYR A 159 12.42 -3.53 -6.29
C TYR A 159 11.31 -4.39 -6.88
N SER A 160 11.57 -5.64 -7.20
CA SER A 160 10.56 -6.58 -7.73
C SER A 160 9.35 -6.77 -6.80
N LEU A 161 9.55 -6.65 -5.48
CA LEU A 161 8.49 -6.77 -4.48
C LEU A 161 7.96 -5.41 -3.98
N CYS A 162 8.83 -4.39 -3.89
CA CYS A 162 8.49 -3.08 -3.35
C CYS A 162 7.86 -2.15 -4.39
N ARG A 163 8.48 -2.04 -5.58
CA ARG A 163 8.09 -1.15 -6.68
C ARG A 163 7.86 0.31 -6.28
N ASN A 164 8.48 0.76 -5.18
CA ASN A 164 8.32 2.08 -4.59
C ASN A 164 6.90 2.38 -4.07
N GLY A 165 6.01 1.39 -3.97
CA GLY A 165 4.71 1.49 -3.32
C GLY A 165 3.74 2.52 -3.91
N CYS A 166 2.77 2.93 -3.09
CA CYS A 166 1.79 3.93 -3.45
C CYS A 166 2.43 5.32 -3.62
N ARG A 167 1.98 6.07 -4.64
CA ARG A 167 2.39 7.48 -4.84
C ARG A 167 2.20 8.31 -3.55
N ARG A 168 1.11 8.09 -2.84
CA ARG A 168 0.76 8.84 -1.62
C ARG A 168 1.76 8.65 -0.47
N GLU A 169 2.50 7.56 -0.48
CA GLU A 169 3.51 7.25 0.53
C GLU A 169 4.92 7.73 0.13
N ARG A 170 5.09 8.26 -1.07
CA ARG A 170 6.41 8.72 -1.54
C ARG A 170 6.72 10.09 -0.99
N LEU A 171 7.97 10.28 -0.62
CA LEU A 171 8.48 11.57 -0.19
C LEU A 171 8.66 12.48 -1.41
N GLU A 172 8.56 13.77 -1.21
CA GLU A 172 8.96 14.74 -2.23
C GLU A 172 10.49 14.72 -2.36
N GLY A 173 10.97 14.70 -3.59
CA GLY A 173 12.39 14.78 -3.93
C GLY A 173 12.67 16.02 -4.78
N ALA A 174 13.94 16.35 -4.97
CA ALA A 174 14.35 17.51 -5.76
C ALA A 174 13.83 17.49 -7.20
N ASP A 175 13.69 16.29 -7.79
CA ASP A 175 13.27 16.07 -9.17
C ASP A 175 11.86 15.43 -9.28
N GLY A 176 11.03 15.56 -8.23
CA GLY A 176 9.68 14.98 -8.19
C GLY A 176 9.48 13.96 -7.07
N LEU A 177 8.78 12.86 -7.35
CA LEU A 177 8.48 11.86 -6.34
C LEU A 177 9.71 11.00 -6.00
N GLY A 178 10.14 11.06 -4.76
CA GLY A 178 11.26 10.31 -4.20
C GLY A 178 10.90 8.89 -3.76
N ARG A 179 11.67 8.37 -2.80
CA ARG A 179 11.45 7.06 -2.21
C ARG A 179 10.20 7.01 -1.34
N ASN A 180 9.65 5.80 -1.22
CA ASN A 180 8.59 5.52 -0.27
C ASN A 180 9.03 5.86 1.17
N TYR A 181 8.15 6.48 1.94
CA TYR A 181 8.36 6.83 3.35
C TYR A 181 8.73 5.61 4.20
N TYR A 182 8.19 4.43 3.85
CA TYR A 182 8.48 3.17 4.51
C TYR A 182 9.58 2.34 3.84
N CYS A 183 10.44 2.94 3.00
CA CYS A 183 11.46 2.22 2.24
C CYS A 183 12.31 1.29 3.13
N GLU A 184 12.87 1.80 4.24
CA GLU A 184 13.69 1.00 5.14
C GLU A 184 12.88 -0.08 5.89
N VAL A 185 11.59 0.15 6.11
CA VAL A 185 10.68 -0.84 6.70
C VAL A 185 10.49 -2.02 5.74
N TYR A 186 10.24 -1.74 4.46
CA TYR A 186 10.05 -2.78 3.45
C TYR A 186 11.31 -3.58 3.20
N ARG A 187 12.48 -2.93 3.13
CA ARG A 187 13.77 -3.61 2.98
C ARG A 187 14.03 -4.60 4.13
N ASP A 188 13.84 -4.14 5.35
CA ASP A 188 14.00 -4.94 6.57
C ASP A 188 12.95 -6.07 6.65
N PHE A 189 11.70 -5.77 6.29
CA PHE A 189 10.64 -6.76 6.26
C PHE A 189 10.86 -7.84 5.21
N PHE A 190 11.26 -7.50 3.99
CA PHE A 190 11.51 -8.50 2.95
C PHE A 190 12.69 -9.40 3.31
N ALA A 191 13.78 -8.85 3.84
CA ALA A 191 14.91 -9.65 4.32
C ALA A 191 14.47 -10.63 5.42
N TYR A 192 13.62 -10.20 6.33
CA TYR A 192 13.07 -11.01 7.42
C TYR A 192 12.08 -12.08 6.96
N ALA A 193 11.20 -11.73 6.03
CA ALA A 193 10.05 -12.56 5.66
C ALA A 193 10.34 -13.53 4.51
N LEU A 194 11.25 -13.20 3.59
CA LEU A 194 11.44 -13.91 2.32
C LEU A 194 11.61 -15.43 2.47
N PRO A 195 12.47 -15.97 3.37
CA PRO A 195 12.62 -17.42 3.47
C PRO A 195 11.33 -18.14 3.85
N ARG A 196 10.54 -17.52 4.74
CA ARG A 196 9.25 -18.06 5.20
C ARG A 196 8.14 -17.85 4.16
N LEU A 197 8.15 -16.76 3.39
CA LEU A 197 7.25 -16.57 2.25
C LEU A 197 7.49 -17.63 1.17
N GLN A 198 8.74 -17.97 0.87
CA GLN A 198 9.07 -19.05 -0.07
C GLN A 198 8.55 -20.40 0.44
N ARG A 199 8.70 -20.70 1.74
CA ARG A 199 8.14 -21.91 2.35
C ARG A 199 6.60 -21.89 2.33
N ALA A 200 5.98 -20.75 2.63
CA ALA A 200 4.52 -20.59 2.58
C ALA A 200 3.95 -20.88 1.19
N ARG A 201 4.63 -20.46 0.11
CA ARG A 201 4.23 -20.81 -1.26
C ARG A 201 4.15 -22.32 -1.48
N VAL A 202 5.15 -23.05 -1.00
CA VAL A 202 5.17 -24.53 -1.12
C VAL A 202 4.00 -25.14 -0.33
N LEU A 203 3.75 -24.67 0.89
CA LEU A 203 2.64 -25.14 1.73
C LEU A 203 1.27 -24.87 1.08
N LEU A 204 1.11 -23.72 0.44
CA LEU A 204 -0.13 -23.29 -0.21
C LEU A 204 -0.25 -23.73 -1.68
N LYS A 205 0.78 -24.38 -2.24
CA LYS A 205 0.86 -24.84 -3.63
C LYS A 205 0.65 -23.70 -4.66
N ILE A 206 1.25 -22.53 -4.39
CA ILE A 206 1.22 -21.33 -5.24
C ILE A 206 2.50 -21.23 -6.07
#